data_fcd44feebd59cb868a2dac1f33fb3ff5
#
_entry.id   fcd44feebd59cb868a2dac1f33fb3ff5
#
_cell.length_a   1.000
_cell.length_b   1.000
_cell.length_c   1.000
_cell.angle_alpha   90.00
_cell.angle_beta   90.00
_cell.angle_gamma   90.00
#
_symmetry.space_group_name_H-M   'P 1'
#
loop_
_entity.id
_entity.type
_entity.pdbx_description
1 polymer ?
#
loop_
_entity_poly.entity_id
_entity_poly.type
_entity_poly.pdbx_seq_one_letter_code
_entity_poly.pdbx_strand_id
1 'polypeptide(L)'
;MPRSKQTKHLLAQSLQELLVTMPLEKISVNDIVEQAGVGRYTFYYHFEDKYDLVNWYFQSGVTEFLVNRSNYTSWESLLFAMEEYFRENKQFYTRVLQYTGQNCLQEYMFEFFSAIFIQRTRESIPDLPESNLTPVGHFLSGAFLGLLLPWFKGGMKEKLPIDASWIKLLSSGEFAQKLISTSPFA
;
A
#
# COMPACT_ATOMS: atom_id res chain seq x y z
N MET A 1 12.72 11.80 -18.85
CA MET A 1 12.79 10.61 -17.94
C MET A 1 13.86 9.66 -18.45
N PRO A 2 14.66 8.98 -17.59
CA PRO A 2 15.58 7.94 -18.05
C PRO A 2 14.81 6.83 -18.76
N ARG A 3 15.39 6.30 -19.86
CA ARG A 3 14.79 5.21 -20.67
C ARG A 3 14.29 4.02 -19.82
N SER A 4 15.02 3.67 -18.76
CA SER A 4 14.67 2.61 -17.82
C SER A 4 13.33 2.86 -17.08
N LYS A 5 13.06 4.11 -16.64
CA LYS A 5 11.80 4.46 -15.95
C LYS A 5 10.61 4.38 -16.91
N GLN A 6 10.79 4.81 -18.16
CA GLN A 6 9.74 4.73 -19.19
C GLN A 6 9.34 3.28 -19.48
N THR A 7 10.33 2.38 -19.60
CA THR A 7 10.07 0.95 -19.84
C THR A 7 9.31 0.31 -18.69
N LYS A 8 9.68 0.61 -17.43
CA LYS A 8 8.94 0.12 -16.26
C LYS A 8 7.48 0.56 -16.26
N HIS A 9 7.22 1.84 -16.56
CA HIS A 9 5.84 2.36 -16.67
C HIS A 9 5.07 1.71 -17.83
N LEU A 10 5.70 1.47 -18.98
CA LEU A 10 5.06 0.79 -20.10
C LEU A 10 4.62 -0.64 -19.73
N LEU A 11 5.50 -1.40 -19.06
CA LEU A 11 5.17 -2.74 -18.58
C LEU A 11 4.05 -2.73 -17.54
N ALA A 12 4.06 -1.75 -16.63
CA ALA A 12 3.01 -1.60 -15.62
C ALA A 12 1.66 -1.22 -16.24
N GLN A 13 1.66 -0.32 -17.22
CA GLN A 13 0.44 0.02 -17.98
C GLN A 13 -0.13 -1.20 -18.70
N SER A 14 0.72 -1.98 -19.36
CA SER A 14 0.31 -3.21 -20.06
C SER A 14 -0.30 -4.23 -19.08
N LEU A 15 0.28 -4.39 -17.89
CA LEU A 15 -0.31 -5.22 -16.84
C LEU A 15 -1.69 -4.69 -16.41
N GLN A 16 -1.86 -3.39 -16.23
CA GLN A 16 -3.16 -2.80 -15.85
C GLN A 16 -4.23 -3.04 -16.91
N GLU A 17 -3.89 -2.91 -18.19
CA GLU A 17 -4.79 -3.18 -19.30
C GLU A 17 -5.24 -4.65 -19.31
N LEU A 18 -4.33 -5.60 -19.07
CA LEU A 18 -4.64 -7.02 -18.97
C LEU A 18 -5.52 -7.35 -17.75
N LEU A 19 -5.30 -6.68 -16.62
CA LEU A 19 -6.11 -6.84 -15.42
C LEU A 19 -7.58 -6.42 -15.61
N VAL A 20 -7.93 -5.69 -16.67
CA VAL A 20 -9.33 -5.38 -17.02
C VAL A 20 -10.11 -6.68 -17.30
N THR A 21 -9.51 -7.59 -18.03
CA THR A 21 -10.17 -8.78 -18.58
C THR A 21 -9.76 -10.08 -17.91
N MET A 22 -8.57 -10.13 -17.29
CA MET A 22 -8.01 -11.37 -16.71
C MET A 22 -7.62 -11.18 -15.25
N PRO A 23 -7.80 -12.20 -14.38
CA PRO A 23 -7.22 -12.18 -13.04
C PRO A 23 -5.69 -12.30 -13.10
N LEU A 24 -4.99 -11.72 -12.09
CA LEU A 24 -3.53 -11.67 -12.05
C LEU A 24 -2.87 -13.05 -12.22
N GLU A 25 -3.46 -14.10 -11.65
CA GLU A 25 -2.93 -15.46 -11.71
C GLU A 25 -2.79 -15.97 -13.14
N LYS A 26 -3.73 -15.62 -14.01
CA LYS A 26 -3.78 -16.06 -15.41
C LYS A 26 -2.89 -15.24 -16.34
N ILE A 27 -2.50 -14.03 -15.92
CA ILE A 27 -1.60 -13.18 -16.70
C ILE A 27 -0.18 -13.74 -16.61
N SER A 28 0.43 -14.03 -17.75
CA SER A 28 1.84 -14.44 -17.84
C SER A 28 2.75 -13.26 -18.18
N VAL A 29 4.06 -13.43 -17.99
CA VAL A 29 5.05 -12.45 -18.46
C VAL A 29 4.99 -12.28 -19.98
N ASN A 30 4.65 -13.36 -20.73
CA ASN A 30 4.48 -13.26 -22.19
C ASN A 30 3.35 -12.31 -22.56
N ASP A 31 2.19 -12.41 -21.91
CA ASP A 31 1.06 -11.53 -22.18
C ASP A 31 1.45 -10.06 -21.94
N ILE A 32 2.20 -9.79 -20.86
CA ILE A 32 2.64 -8.43 -20.51
C ILE A 32 3.59 -7.87 -21.57
N VAL A 33 4.59 -8.65 -22.01
CA VAL A 33 5.57 -8.16 -22.99
C VAL A 33 5.00 -8.04 -24.40
N GLU A 34 4.06 -8.90 -24.79
CA GLU A 34 3.31 -8.79 -26.03
C GLU A 34 2.46 -7.53 -26.05
N GLN A 35 1.72 -7.29 -24.97
CA GLN A 35 0.91 -6.07 -24.81
C GLN A 35 1.77 -4.80 -24.81
N ALA A 36 2.97 -4.86 -24.20
CA ALA A 36 3.91 -3.74 -24.14
C ALA A 36 4.70 -3.52 -25.44
N GLY A 37 4.67 -4.48 -26.39
CA GLY A 37 5.49 -4.44 -27.60
C GLY A 37 6.99 -4.53 -27.32
N VAL A 38 7.41 -5.26 -26.26
CA VAL A 38 8.82 -5.44 -25.90
C VAL A 38 9.20 -6.91 -25.81
N GLY A 39 10.50 -7.21 -25.78
CA GLY A 39 10.96 -8.59 -25.62
C GLY A 39 11.02 -9.06 -24.15
N ARG A 40 10.95 -10.38 -23.92
CA ARG A 40 11.10 -11.01 -22.59
C ARG A 40 12.38 -10.58 -21.87
N TYR A 41 13.48 -10.42 -22.59
CA TYR A 41 14.74 -9.93 -22.01
C TYR A 41 14.57 -8.56 -21.37
N THR A 42 13.81 -7.67 -22.01
CA THR A 42 13.51 -6.34 -21.46
C THR A 42 12.73 -6.42 -20.15
N PHE A 43 11.79 -7.35 -20.03
CA PHE A 43 11.06 -7.59 -18.80
C PHE A 43 12.01 -8.01 -17.67
N TYR A 44 12.76 -9.12 -17.89
CA TYR A 44 13.65 -9.68 -16.87
C TYR A 44 14.86 -8.81 -16.54
N TYR A 45 15.20 -7.84 -17.39
CA TYR A 45 16.16 -6.80 -17.04
C TYR A 45 15.64 -5.86 -15.94
N HIS A 46 14.33 -5.73 -15.79
CA HIS A 46 13.69 -4.80 -14.86
C HIS A 46 13.00 -5.44 -13.67
N PHE A 47 12.49 -6.65 -13.84
CA PHE A 47 11.64 -7.35 -12.87
C PHE A 47 11.94 -8.84 -12.86
N GLU A 48 11.93 -9.44 -11.66
CA GLU A 48 12.12 -10.88 -11.48
C GLU A 48 10.90 -11.65 -12.00
N ASP A 49 9.71 -11.18 -11.69
CA ASP A 49 8.43 -11.74 -12.10
C ASP A 49 7.33 -10.68 -12.17
N LYS A 50 6.09 -11.11 -12.48
CA LYS A 50 4.94 -10.19 -12.54
C LYS A 50 4.55 -9.62 -11.18
N TYR A 51 4.86 -10.29 -10.08
CA TYR A 51 4.56 -9.81 -8.73
C TYR A 51 5.54 -8.70 -8.33
N ASP A 52 6.80 -8.81 -8.73
CA ASP A 52 7.78 -7.71 -8.58
C ASP A 52 7.34 -6.46 -9.35
N LEU A 53 6.80 -6.62 -10.57
CA LEU A 53 6.20 -5.52 -11.32
C LEU A 53 5.00 -4.90 -10.59
N VAL A 54 4.11 -5.72 -10.00
CA VAL A 54 2.98 -5.26 -9.19
C VAL A 54 3.47 -4.44 -7.99
N ASN A 55 4.45 -4.97 -7.25
CA ASN A 55 5.01 -4.34 -6.06
C ASN A 55 5.71 -3.02 -6.42
N TRP A 56 6.44 -3.00 -7.51
CA TRP A 56 7.06 -1.78 -8.01
C TRP A 56 6.02 -0.71 -8.40
N TYR A 57 4.93 -1.11 -9.06
CA TYR A 57 3.87 -0.17 -9.42
C TYR A 57 3.23 0.45 -8.18
N PHE A 58 2.89 -0.38 -7.19
CA PHE A 58 2.39 0.10 -5.90
C PHE A 58 3.36 1.07 -5.24
N GLN A 59 4.62 0.65 -5.04
CA GLN A 59 5.63 1.46 -4.36
C GLN A 59 5.86 2.80 -5.07
N SER A 60 6.02 2.78 -6.40
CA SER A 60 6.30 4.00 -7.15
C SER A 60 5.11 4.96 -7.09
N GLY A 61 3.89 4.47 -7.22
CA GLY A 61 2.68 5.27 -7.16
C GLY A 61 2.44 5.89 -5.79
N VAL A 62 2.55 5.10 -4.72
CA VAL A 62 2.40 5.62 -3.34
C VAL A 62 3.52 6.60 -3.00
N THR A 63 4.77 6.31 -3.41
CA THR A 63 5.90 7.21 -3.17
C THR A 63 5.72 8.54 -3.92
N GLU A 64 5.33 8.50 -5.18
CA GLU A 64 5.05 9.69 -5.98
C GLU A 64 3.89 10.51 -5.38
N PHE A 65 2.84 9.84 -4.93
CA PHE A 65 1.74 10.46 -4.21
C PHE A 65 2.23 11.19 -2.95
N LEU A 66 3.02 10.52 -2.10
CA LEU A 66 3.53 11.10 -0.85
C LEU A 66 4.50 12.27 -1.09
N VAL A 67 5.36 12.19 -2.12
CA VAL A 67 6.32 13.25 -2.47
C VAL A 67 5.60 14.47 -3.07
N ASN A 68 4.70 14.27 -4.01
CA ASN A 68 4.02 15.37 -4.71
C ASN A 68 3.01 16.10 -3.81
N ARG A 69 2.60 15.47 -2.74
CA ARG A 69 1.60 16.00 -1.80
C ARG A 69 2.16 16.24 -0.39
N SER A 70 3.45 16.52 -0.27
CA SER A 70 4.14 16.83 0.99
C SER A 70 3.62 18.09 1.72
N ASN A 71 2.70 18.84 1.13
CA ASN A 71 2.09 20.05 1.70
C ASN A 71 0.82 19.77 2.52
N TYR A 72 0.53 18.51 2.88
CA TYR A 72 -0.60 18.23 3.76
C TYR A 72 -0.32 18.79 5.14
N THR A 73 -1.19 19.70 5.58
CA THR A 73 -1.10 20.37 6.87
C THR A 73 -1.89 19.67 7.97
N SER A 74 -2.72 18.68 7.61
CA SER A 74 -3.53 17.90 8.55
C SER A 74 -3.66 16.44 8.14
N TRP A 75 -3.95 15.61 9.13
CA TRP A 75 -4.25 14.18 8.89
C TRP A 75 -5.48 13.98 8.01
N GLU A 76 -6.50 14.84 8.16
CA GLU A 76 -7.69 14.77 7.32
C GLU A 76 -7.36 14.95 5.85
N SER A 77 -6.53 15.96 5.54
CA SER A 77 -6.13 16.24 4.16
C SER A 77 -5.29 15.11 3.56
N LEU A 78 -4.41 14.49 4.36
CA LEU A 78 -3.62 13.34 3.93
C LEU A 78 -4.50 12.11 3.67
N LEU A 79 -5.42 11.79 4.60
CA LEU A 79 -6.32 10.64 4.45
C LEU A 79 -7.28 10.80 3.28
N PHE A 80 -7.83 12.01 3.09
CA PHE A 80 -8.69 12.31 1.95
C PHE A 80 -7.94 12.11 0.62
N ALA A 81 -6.75 12.65 0.51
CA ALA A 81 -5.95 12.50 -0.69
C ALA A 81 -5.48 11.05 -0.94
N MET A 82 -5.22 10.28 0.10
CA MET A 82 -4.92 8.86 0.00
C MET A 82 -6.14 8.07 -0.48
N GLU A 83 -7.35 8.40 0.02
CA GLU A 83 -8.60 7.82 -0.47
C GLU A 83 -8.80 8.11 -1.96
N GLU A 84 -8.58 9.36 -2.40
CA GLU A 84 -8.66 9.72 -3.83
C GLU A 84 -7.65 8.93 -4.67
N TYR A 85 -6.39 8.86 -4.26
CA TYR A 85 -5.36 8.10 -4.96
C TYR A 85 -5.76 6.63 -5.16
N PHE A 86 -6.24 5.96 -4.11
CA PHE A 86 -6.66 4.56 -4.22
C PHE A 86 -7.92 4.40 -5.07
N ARG A 87 -8.86 5.35 -5.02
CA ARG A 87 -10.06 5.33 -5.87
C ARG A 87 -9.73 5.53 -7.35
N GLU A 88 -8.81 6.41 -7.68
CA GLU A 88 -8.30 6.60 -9.05
C GLU A 88 -7.67 5.32 -9.60
N ASN A 89 -7.01 4.53 -8.73
CA ASN A 89 -6.37 3.27 -9.08
C ASN A 89 -7.19 2.03 -8.68
N LYS A 90 -8.50 2.20 -8.45
CA LYS A 90 -9.41 1.18 -7.90
C LYS A 90 -9.32 -0.15 -8.64
N GLN A 91 -9.33 -0.13 -9.96
CA GLN A 91 -9.33 -1.33 -10.77
C GLN A 91 -8.09 -2.18 -10.51
N PHE A 92 -6.91 -1.57 -10.47
CA PHE A 92 -5.67 -2.25 -10.15
C PHE A 92 -5.75 -2.90 -8.77
N TYR A 93 -6.03 -2.13 -7.72
CA TYR A 93 -6.02 -2.64 -6.35
C TYR A 93 -7.06 -3.74 -6.10
N THR A 94 -8.29 -3.57 -6.61
CA THR A 94 -9.34 -4.58 -6.45
C THR A 94 -9.02 -5.89 -7.16
N ARG A 95 -8.29 -5.86 -8.28
CA ARG A 95 -7.90 -7.06 -9.02
C ARG A 95 -6.68 -7.75 -8.41
N VAL A 96 -5.66 -6.98 -8.10
CA VAL A 96 -4.39 -7.53 -7.61
C VAL A 96 -4.55 -8.11 -6.19
N LEU A 97 -5.33 -7.47 -5.32
CA LEU A 97 -5.54 -7.92 -3.94
C LEU A 97 -6.50 -9.14 -3.82
N GLN A 98 -7.04 -9.65 -4.93
CA GLN A 98 -7.69 -10.96 -4.97
C GLN A 98 -6.69 -12.11 -4.89
N TYR A 99 -5.47 -11.89 -5.35
CA TYR A 99 -4.39 -12.86 -5.24
C TYR A 99 -3.80 -12.85 -3.83
N THR A 100 -3.77 -14.04 -3.19
CA THR A 100 -3.29 -14.23 -1.81
C THR A 100 -2.18 -15.30 -1.70
N GLY A 101 -1.54 -15.63 -2.82
CA GLY A 101 -0.40 -16.56 -2.85
C GLY A 101 0.92 -15.89 -2.42
N GLN A 102 2.03 -16.59 -2.60
CA GLN A 102 3.36 -16.07 -2.31
C GLN A 102 3.67 -14.79 -3.09
N ASN A 103 4.43 -13.89 -2.50
CA ASN A 103 4.79 -12.58 -3.06
C ASN A 103 3.58 -11.70 -3.40
N CYS A 104 2.44 -11.91 -2.73
CA CYS A 104 1.25 -11.11 -2.98
C CYS A 104 1.45 -9.66 -2.54
N LEU A 105 0.72 -8.74 -3.18
CA LEU A 105 0.79 -7.32 -2.86
C LEU A 105 0.48 -7.04 -1.38
N GLN A 106 -0.37 -7.83 -0.73
CA GLN A 106 -0.71 -7.64 0.68
C GLN A 106 0.51 -7.81 1.60
N GLU A 107 1.35 -8.83 1.36
CA GLU A 107 2.59 -9.04 2.11
C GLU A 107 3.56 -7.88 1.88
N TYR A 108 3.71 -7.47 0.61
CA TYR A 108 4.57 -6.33 0.26
C TYR A 108 4.10 -5.03 0.90
N MET A 109 2.79 -4.75 0.90
CA MET A 109 2.21 -3.56 1.56
C MET A 109 2.50 -3.56 3.06
N PHE A 110 2.43 -4.72 3.72
CA PHE A 110 2.74 -4.82 5.14
C PHE A 110 4.19 -4.39 5.43
N GLU A 111 5.15 -4.92 4.69
CA GLU A 111 6.57 -4.57 4.86
C GLU A 111 6.84 -3.10 4.49
N PHE A 112 6.24 -2.62 3.40
CA PHE A 112 6.38 -1.24 2.96
C PHE A 112 5.89 -0.23 4.01
N PHE A 113 4.69 -0.43 4.55
CA PHE A 113 4.15 0.44 5.60
C PHE A 113 4.86 0.25 6.92
N SER A 114 5.31 -0.96 7.25
CA SER A 114 6.14 -1.20 8.44
C SER A 114 7.42 -0.37 8.40
N ALA A 115 8.11 -0.35 7.28
CA ALA A 115 9.32 0.44 7.12
C ALA A 115 9.06 1.96 7.29
N ILE A 116 7.94 2.47 6.73
CA ILE A 116 7.53 3.86 6.91
C ILE A 116 7.24 4.16 8.39
N PHE A 117 6.45 3.31 9.05
CA PHE A 117 6.09 3.53 10.46
C PHE A 117 7.29 3.41 11.40
N ILE A 118 8.22 2.47 11.16
CA ILE A 118 9.49 2.36 11.90
C ILE A 118 10.26 3.67 11.80
N GLN A 119 10.45 4.17 10.56
CA GLN A 119 11.21 5.41 10.34
C GLN A 119 10.52 6.60 11.02
N ARG A 120 9.20 6.74 10.87
CA ARG A 120 8.44 7.83 11.52
C ARG A 120 8.44 7.75 13.04
N THR A 121 8.36 6.55 13.60
CA THR A 121 8.45 6.34 15.05
C THR A 121 9.81 6.76 15.57
N ARG A 122 10.89 6.36 14.89
CA ARG A 122 12.27 6.75 15.24
C ARG A 122 12.45 8.28 15.24
N GLU A 123 11.90 8.96 14.23
CA GLU A 123 11.96 10.42 14.12
C GLU A 123 11.13 11.14 15.19
N SER A 124 9.96 10.59 15.54
CA SER A 124 8.99 11.24 16.44
C SER A 124 9.24 10.94 17.92
N ILE A 125 9.85 9.80 18.24
CA ILE A 125 10.10 9.34 19.62
C ILE A 125 11.57 8.90 19.73
N PRO A 126 12.52 9.86 19.78
CA PRO A 126 13.95 9.54 19.78
C PRO A 126 14.42 8.68 20.97
N ASP A 127 13.72 8.77 22.10
CA ASP A 127 14.06 8.02 23.32
C ASP A 127 13.48 6.59 23.36
N LEU A 128 12.72 6.19 22.32
CA LEU A 128 12.20 4.82 22.24
C LEU A 128 13.35 3.83 21.99
N PRO A 129 13.49 2.76 22.82
CA PRO A 129 14.50 1.75 22.59
C PRO A 129 14.42 1.16 21.18
N GLU A 130 15.58 0.99 20.51
CA GLU A 130 15.65 0.47 19.14
C GLU A 130 14.96 -0.91 19.00
N SER A 131 15.00 -1.75 20.05
CA SER A 131 14.30 -3.03 20.10
C SER A 131 12.78 -2.94 19.97
N ASN A 132 12.19 -1.77 20.24
CA ASN A 132 10.74 -1.57 20.20
C ASN A 132 10.27 -1.02 18.84
N LEU A 133 11.18 -0.56 17.99
CA LEU A 133 10.81 0.07 16.71
C LEU A 133 10.12 -0.91 15.76
N THR A 134 10.70 -2.12 15.57
CA THR A 134 10.10 -3.14 14.70
C THR A 134 8.72 -3.60 15.20
N PRO A 135 8.53 -3.97 16.49
CA PRO A 135 7.20 -4.31 17.00
C PRO A 135 6.17 -3.19 16.82
N VAL A 136 6.54 -1.94 17.06
CA VAL A 136 5.65 -0.78 16.87
C VAL A 136 5.30 -0.60 15.39
N GLY A 137 6.29 -0.68 14.50
CA GLY A 137 6.06 -0.56 13.06
C GLY A 137 5.14 -1.66 12.52
N HIS A 138 5.34 -2.90 12.94
CA HIS A 138 4.48 -4.03 12.55
C HIS A 138 3.06 -3.88 13.10
N PHE A 139 2.90 -3.44 14.36
CA PHE A 139 1.59 -3.17 14.95
C PHE A 139 0.83 -2.08 14.16
N LEU A 140 1.48 -0.97 13.86
CA LEU A 140 0.87 0.14 13.12
C LEU A 140 0.52 -0.28 11.68
N SER A 141 1.42 -1.01 11.01
CA SER A 141 1.17 -1.54 9.66
C SER A 141 -0.01 -2.51 9.65
N GLY A 142 -0.06 -3.45 10.61
CA GLY A 142 -1.16 -4.40 10.73
C GLY A 142 -2.50 -3.72 10.99
N ALA A 143 -2.54 -2.74 11.89
CA ALA A 143 -3.73 -1.95 12.18
C ALA A 143 -4.21 -1.16 10.94
N PHE A 144 -3.29 -0.51 10.25
CA PHE A 144 -3.57 0.25 9.03
C PHE A 144 -4.11 -0.64 7.91
N LEU A 145 -3.45 -1.75 7.62
CA LEU A 145 -3.90 -2.71 6.61
C LEU A 145 -5.20 -3.42 7.01
N GLY A 146 -5.42 -3.64 8.31
CA GLY A 146 -6.68 -4.16 8.83
C GLY A 146 -7.90 -3.31 8.47
N LEU A 147 -7.72 -2.01 8.24
CA LEU A 147 -8.74 -1.10 7.75
C LEU A 147 -8.77 -1.00 6.23
N LEU A 148 -7.60 -0.94 5.58
CA LEU A 148 -7.50 -0.78 4.13
C LEU A 148 -7.96 -2.01 3.35
N LEU A 149 -7.53 -3.22 3.75
CA LEU A 149 -7.79 -4.42 2.96
C LEU A 149 -9.29 -4.75 2.85
N PRO A 150 -10.10 -4.68 3.92
CA PRO A 150 -11.56 -4.83 3.79
C PRO A 150 -12.19 -3.76 2.88
N TRP A 151 -11.69 -2.53 2.95
CA TRP A 151 -12.17 -1.44 2.10
C TRP A 151 -11.88 -1.69 0.62
N PHE A 152 -10.66 -2.15 0.28
CA PHE A 152 -10.32 -2.57 -1.08
C PHE A 152 -11.20 -3.75 -1.55
N LYS A 153 -11.34 -4.79 -0.71
CA LYS A 153 -12.16 -5.97 -1.03
C LYS A 153 -13.63 -5.62 -1.19
N GLY A 154 -14.14 -4.64 -0.44
CA GLY A 154 -15.48 -4.06 -0.59
C GLY A 154 -15.65 -3.19 -1.84
N GLY A 155 -14.60 -3.04 -2.64
CA GLY A 155 -14.59 -2.27 -3.88
C GLY A 155 -14.64 -0.76 -3.63
N MET A 156 -14.15 -0.29 -2.48
CA MET A 156 -14.02 1.14 -2.14
C MET A 156 -15.34 1.93 -2.31
N LYS A 157 -16.48 1.29 -2.05
CA LYS A 157 -17.82 1.90 -2.22
C LYS A 157 -18.06 3.00 -1.20
N GLU A 158 -17.72 2.70 0.04
CA GLU A 158 -17.83 3.62 1.17
C GLU A 158 -16.57 4.49 1.29
N LYS A 159 -16.64 5.52 2.14
CA LYS A 159 -15.45 6.30 2.52
C LYS A 159 -14.42 5.39 3.19
N LEU A 160 -13.16 5.79 3.12
CA LEU A 160 -12.10 5.14 3.88
C LEU A 160 -12.50 5.13 5.37
N PRO A 161 -12.48 3.98 6.07
CA PRO A 161 -12.93 3.87 7.45
C PRO A 161 -11.90 4.42 8.46
N ILE A 162 -11.20 5.47 8.10
CA ILE A 162 -10.22 6.18 8.93
C ILE A 162 -10.54 7.66 8.81
N ASP A 163 -10.89 8.29 9.90
CA ASP A 163 -11.08 9.74 9.96
C ASP A 163 -10.27 10.38 11.09
N ALA A 164 -10.30 11.70 11.15
CA ALA A 164 -9.56 12.45 12.16
C ALA A 164 -10.01 12.17 13.58
N SER A 165 -11.26 11.76 13.79
CA SER A 165 -11.78 11.42 15.12
C SER A 165 -11.10 10.18 15.69
N TRP A 166 -10.82 9.19 14.84
CA TRP A 166 -10.05 7.99 15.19
C TRP A 166 -8.63 8.34 15.60
N ILE A 167 -7.96 9.19 14.82
CA ILE A 167 -6.59 9.61 15.11
C ILE A 167 -6.55 10.37 16.44
N LYS A 168 -7.50 11.27 16.68
CA LYS A 168 -7.64 11.98 17.94
C LYS A 168 -7.87 11.04 19.11
N LEU A 169 -8.74 10.06 18.97
CA LEU A 169 -9.02 9.04 19.99
C LEU A 169 -7.76 8.24 20.34
N LEU A 170 -7.03 7.76 19.34
CA LEU A 170 -5.81 6.98 19.54
C LEU A 170 -4.67 7.82 20.13
N SER A 171 -4.55 9.10 19.76
CA SER A 171 -3.48 9.99 20.22
C SER A 171 -3.74 10.58 21.61
N SER A 172 -4.99 10.61 22.09
CA SER A 172 -5.34 11.19 23.40
C SER A 172 -4.90 10.36 24.61
N GLY A 173 -4.54 9.08 24.38
CA GLY A 173 -4.28 8.13 25.46
C GLY A 173 -5.53 7.65 26.22
N GLU A 174 -6.67 8.31 26.06
CA GLU A 174 -7.95 7.95 26.72
C GLU A 174 -8.42 6.55 26.30
N PHE A 175 -8.19 6.19 25.04
CA PHE A 175 -8.56 4.89 24.52
C PHE A 175 -7.85 3.74 25.27
N ALA A 176 -6.53 3.87 25.44
CA ALA A 176 -5.74 2.88 26.18
C ALA A 176 -6.17 2.80 27.64
N GLN A 177 -6.41 3.93 28.31
CA GLN A 177 -6.88 3.98 29.69
C GLN A 177 -8.26 3.33 29.85
N LYS A 178 -9.19 3.59 28.93
CA LYS A 178 -10.53 2.98 28.96
C LYS A 178 -10.51 1.50 28.68
N LEU A 179 -9.67 1.01 27.75
CA LEU A 179 -9.50 -0.42 27.50
C LEU A 179 -8.96 -1.18 28.71
N ILE A 180 -8.06 -0.57 29.49
CA ILE A 180 -7.47 -1.20 30.68
C ILE A 180 -8.45 -1.12 31.86
N SER A 181 -9.23 -0.05 31.97
CA SER A 181 -10.14 0.18 33.12
C SER A 181 -11.45 -0.59 33.01
N THR A 182 -11.90 -0.95 31.79
CA THR A 182 -13.06 -1.82 31.59
C THR A 182 -12.57 -3.25 31.52
N SER A 183 -12.75 -4.00 32.63
CA SER A 183 -12.46 -5.45 32.62
C SER A 183 -13.36 -6.15 31.59
N PRO A 184 -12.80 -6.77 30.53
CA PRO A 184 -13.61 -7.51 29.57
C PRO A 184 -14.12 -8.84 30.12
N PHE A 185 -13.81 -9.17 31.39
CA PHE A 185 -14.13 -10.42 32.08
C PHE A 185 -14.87 -10.19 33.42
N ALA A 186 -15.49 -9.02 33.60
CA ALA A 186 -16.36 -8.75 34.74
C ALA A 186 -17.80 -9.08 34.42
#